data_f0012a9ff2f3e45034246ff6c7640c7f
#
_entry.id   f0012a9ff2f3e45034246ff6c7640c7f
#
_cell.length_a   1.000
_cell.length_b   1.000
_cell.length_c   1.000
_cell.angle_alpha   90.00
_cell.angle_beta   90.00
_cell.angle_gamma   90.00
#
_symmetry.space_group_name_H-M   'P 1'
#
loop_
_entity.id
_entity.type
_entity.pdbx_description
1 polymer ?
#
loop_
_entity_poly.entity_id
_entity_poly.type
_entity_poly.pdbx_seq_one_letter_code
_entity_poly.pdbx_strand_id
1 'polypeptide(L)'
;PVSEKLGYVQKATALERSMSHVGMYIGLKGTAEELQLPKTNLWIYLDQHHDKNVAALRADPNAPLPLVYVSFPSAKDPDFQRRYPGRSTIEIVSGPCDYEQYRQWADKTWGKRGDDYEALKQDLSDRMLAALYKQMPHLEGKIDYSEVSTPLSTSHFCRYEHGQAYGLAHTKDRFEQDWLKPATKLPGLYLT
;
A
#
# COMPACT_ATOMS: atom_id res chain seq x y z
N PRO A 1 12.90 14.58 24.96
CA PRO A 1 12.65 14.40 23.53
C PRO A 1 11.87 15.58 22.91
N VAL A 2 11.97 15.80 21.61
CA VAL A 2 11.23 16.88 20.91
C VAL A 2 9.72 16.68 21.06
N SER A 3 9.26 15.44 21.05
CA SER A 3 7.86 15.06 21.24
C SER A 3 7.28 15.58 22.57
N GLU A 4 8.04 15.51 23.66
CA GLU A 4 7.61 16.04 24.95
C GLU A 4 7.49 17.56 24.94
N LYS A 5 8.47 18.26 24.30
CA LYS A 5 8.44 19.71 24.15
C LYS A 5 7.25 20.18 23.31
N LEU A 6 6.85 19.41 22.31
CA LEU A 6 5.67 19.68 21.50
C LEU A 6 4.36 19.42 22.25
N GLY A 7 4.32 18.37 23.11
CA GLY A 7 3.11 17.93 23.78
C GLY A 7 2.06 17.31 22.83
N TYR A 8 2.51 16.79 21.66
CA TYR A 8 1.61 16.27 20.63
C TYR A 8 1.29 14.80 20.77
N VAL A 9 2.11 14.02 21.49
CA VAL A 9 1.96 12.55 21.59
C VAL A 9 0.57 12.15 22.05
N GLN A 10 0.11 12.66 23.19
CA GLN A 10 -1.21 12.33 23.74
C GLN A 10 -2.34 12.78 22.81
N LYS A 11 -2.19 13.94 22.18
CA LYS A 11 -3.19 14.47 21.23
C LYS A 11 -3.26 13.61 19.97
N ALA A 12 -2.11 13.18 19.44
CA ALA A 12 -2.04 12.35 18.24
C ALA A 12 -2.60 10.95 18.49
N THR A 13 -2.35 10.37 19.68
CA THR A 13 -2.89 9.05 20.02
C THR A 13 -4.40 9.04 20.27
N ALA A 14 -5.01 10.20 20.52
CA ALA A 14 -6.45 10.34 20.64
C ALA A 14 -7.19 10.42 19.30
N LEU A 15 -6.47 10.67 18.20
CA LEU A 15 -7.03 10.73 16.86
C LEU A 15 -7.02 9.36 16.18
N GLU A 16 -8.01 9.15 15.32
CA GLU A 16 -8.10 7.94 14.51
C GLU A 16 -6.89 7.80 13.57
N ARG A 17 -6.37 6.58 13.46
CA ARG A 17 -5.32 6.24 12.50
C ARG A 17 -5.95 5.91 11.15
N SER A 18 -5.22 6.23 10.07
CA SER A 18 -5.66 5.82 8.74
C SER A 18 -5.55 4.30 8.57
N MET A 19 -6.28 3.80 7.58
CA MET A 19 -6.21 2.40 7.18
C MET A 19 -4.81 1.99 6.73
N SER A 20 -4.52 0.71 6.78
CA SER A 20 -3.37 0.09 6.13
C SER A 20 -3.75 -0.39 4.72
N HIS A 21 -2.74 -0.80 3.95
CA HIS A 21 -2.90 -1.36 2.62
C HIS A 21 -1.92 -2.51 2.39
N VAL A 22 -2.19 -3.29 1.36
CA VAL A 22 -1.24 -4.23 0.77
C VAL A 22 -0.79 -3.70 -0.58
N GLY A 23 0.47 -3.89 -0.90
CA GLY A 23 1.05 -3.49 -2.17
C GLY A 23 1.77 -4.65 -2.84
N MET A 24 1.86 -4.63 -4.17
CA MET A 24 2.64 -5.58 -4.94
C MET A 24 3.49 -4.84 -5.95
N TYR A 25 4.77 -5.13 -5.94
CA TYR A 25 5.76 -4.56 -6.87
C TYR A 25 6.14 -5.62 -7.88
N ILE A 26 6.02 -5.30 -9.16
CA ILE A 26 6.20 -6.24 -10.28
C ILE A 26 7.27 -5.71 -11.22
N GLY A 27 8.25 -6.55 -11.53
CA GLY A 27 9.22 -6.36 -12.59
C GLY A 27 8.90 -7.25 -13.79
N LEU A 28 8.97 -6.69 -14.98
CA LEU A 28 8.66 -7.35 -16.24
C LEU A 28 9.85 -7.33 -17.19
N LYS A 29 9.99 -8.36 -18.01
CA LYS A 29 10.87 -8.36 -19.18
C LYS A 29 10.13 -7.76 -20.38
N GLY A 30 10.71 -6.73 -20.96
CA GLY A 30 10.16 -5.95 -22.07
C GLY A 30 9.96 -4.48 -21.72
N THR A 31 9.93 -3.65 -22.72
CA THR A 31 9.65 -2.21 -22.58
C THR A 31 8.16 -1.98 -22.34
N ALA A 32 7.80 -0.81 -21.85
CA ALA A 32 6.40 -0.43 -21.65
C ALA A 32 5.62 -0.43 -22.99
N GLU A 33 6.29 -0.10 -24.09
CA GLU A 33 5.71 -0.11 -25.42
C GLU A 33 5.44 -1.54 -25.92
N GLU A 34 6.45 -2.43 -25.84
CA GLU A 34 6.30 -3.85 -26.21
C GLU A 34 5.21 -4.57 -25.39
N LEU A 35 5.08 -4.21 -24.14
CA LEU A 35 4.11 -4.77 -23.21
C LEU A 35 2.77 -4.01 -23.21
N GLN A 36 2.62 -2.98 -24.05
CA GLN A 36 1.41 -2.17 -24.16
C GLN A 36 0.93 -1.61 -22.80
N LEU A 37 1.88 -1.20 -21.94
CA LEU A 37 1.54 -0.64 -20.63
C LEU A 37 1.02 0.79 -20.79
N PRO A 38 -0.17 1.11 -20.28
CA PRO A 38 -0.73 2.45 -20.38
C PRO A 38 0.00 3.44 -19.46
N LYS A 39 -0.11 4.74 -19.76
CA LYS A 39 0.33 5.81 -18.87
C LYS A 39 -0.72 6.19 -17.83
N THR A 40 -1.96 5.74 -18.01
CA THR A 40 -3.06 5.93 -17.05
C THR A 40 -3.09 4.82 -16.02
N ASN A 41 -3.51 5.14 -14.80
CA ASN A 41 -3.74 4.14 -13.77
C ASN A 41 -5.10 3.46 -13.95
N LEU A 42 -5.22 2.23 -13.44
CA LEU A 42 -6.49 1.51 -13.39
C LEU A 42 -7.00 1.49 -11.93
N TRP A 43 -8.30 1.77 -11.77
CA TRP A 43 -9.03 1.60 -10.53
C TRP A 43 -10.08 0.52 -10.76
N ILE A 44 -9.79 -0.69 -10.29
CA ILE A 44 -10.60 -1.88 -10.54
C ILE A 44 -11.45 -2.14 -9.31
N TYR A 45 -12.73 -1.78 -9.38
CA TYR A 45 -13.70 -2.09 -8.33
C TYR A 45 -14.31 -3.47 -8.56
N LEU A 46 -14.58 -4.20 -7.47
CA LEU A 46 -15.23 -5.51 -7.54
C LEU A 46 -16.61 -5.40 -8.20
N ASP A 47 -17.40 -4.45 -7.70
CA ASP A 47 -18.71 -4.06 -8.22
C ASP A 47 -19.10 -2.65 -7.71
N GLN A 48 -20.39 -2.29 -7.88
CA GLN A 48 -20.93 -0.99 -7.44
C GLN A 48 -21.20 -0.88 -5.91
N HIS A 49 -21.08 -1.99 -5.16
CA HIS A 49 -21.37 -2.04 -3.72
C HIS A 49 -20.12 -1.89 -2.86
N HIS A 50 -19.31 -0.85 -3.12
CA HIS A 50 -17.99 -0.67 -2.53
C HIS A 50 -17.97 -0.80 -1.00
N ASP A 51 -18.86 -0.09 -0.28
CA ASP A 51 -18.88 -0.11 1.18
C ASP A 51 -19.18 -1.51 1.75
N LYS A 52 -20.09 -2.25 1.11
CA LYS A 52 -20.40 -3.63 1.47
C LYS A 52 -19.19 -4.54 1.25
N ASN A 53 -18.49 -4.38 0.14
CA ASN A 53 -17.30 -5.16 -0.19
C ASN A 53 -16.13 -4.87 0.76
N VAL A 54 -15.96 -3.60 1.16
CA VAL A 54 -14.99 -3.19 2.19
C VAL A 54 -15.33 -3.83 3.54
N ALA A 55 -16.59 -3.79 3.95
CA ALA A 55 -17.05 -4.40 5.19
C ALA A 55 -16.84 -5.94 5.17
N ALA A 56 -17.08 -6.59 4.03
CA ALA A 56 -16.84 -8.02 3.86
C ALA A 56 -15.37 -8.39 4.03
N LEU A 57 -14.44 -7.62 3.40
CA LEU A 57 -12.99 -7.86 3.54
C LEU A 57 -12.50 -7.64 4.97
N ARG A 58 -13.06 -6.67 5.70
CA ARG A 58 -12.74 -6.47 7.12
C ARG A 58 -13.19 -7.60 8.00
N ALA A 59 -14.35 -8.19 7.70
CA ALA A 59 -14.91 -9.33 8.43
C ALA A 59 -14.19 -10.66 8.11
N ASP A 60 -13.77 -10.83 6.85
CA ASP A 60 -13.09 -12.04 6.36
C ASP A 60 -11.92 -11.64 5.43
N PRO A 61 -10.66 -11.87 5.84
CA PRO A 61 -9.48 -11.58 5.00
C PRO A 61 -9.46 -12.32 3.66
N ASN A 62 -10.23 -13.41 3.54
CA ASN A 62 -10.33 -14.19 2.29
C ASN A 62 -11.43 -13.66 1.35
N ALA A 63 -12.24 -12.71 1.77
CA ALA A 63 -13.25 -12.09 0.91
C ALA A 63 -12.59 -11.43 -0.32
N PRO A 64 -13.29 -11.31 -1.46
CA PRO A 64 -12.76 -10.65 -2.64
C PRO A 64 -12.23 -9.24 -2.36
N LEU A 65 -11.15 -8.85 -3.04
CA LEU A 65 -10.57 -7.51 -2.90
C LEU A 65 -11.56 -6.47 -3.43
N PRO A 66 -12.00 -5.49 -2.62
CA PRO A 66 -13.03 -4.51 -3.01
C PRO A 66 -12.54 -3.52 -4.04
N LEU A 67 -11.22 -3.28 -4.05
CA LEU A 67 -10.54 -2.34 -4.92
C LEU A 67 -9.13 -2.85 -5.19
N VAL A 68 -8.73 -2.82 -6.47
CA VAL A 68 -7.34 -3.02 -6.90
C VAL A 68 -6.93 -1.82 -7.75
N TYR A 69 -5.99 -1.04 -7.25
CA TYR A 69 -5.37 0.04 -7.98
C TYR A 69 -4.11 -0.47 -8.68
N VAL A 70 -3.96 -0.19 -9.97
CA VAL A 70 -2.79 -0.58 -10.76
C VAL A 70 -2.14 0.65 -11.37
N SER A 71 -0.85 0.81 -11.13
CA SER A 71 -0.01 1.87 -11.68
C SER A 71 1.10 1.30 -12.56
N PHE A 72 1.50 2.08 -13.55
CA PHE A 72 2.56 1.72 -14.51
C PHE A 72 3.69 2.76 -14.46
N PRO A 73 4.53 2.76 -13.39
CA PRO A 73 5.54 3.79 -13.19
C PRO A 73 6.52 3.91 -14.34
N SER A 74 7.00 2.77 -14.87
CA SER A 74 7.96 2.73 -15.98
C SER A 74 7.42 3.32 -17.29
N ALA A 75 6.11 3.25 -17.52
CA ALA A 75 5.47 3.82 -18.72
C ALA A 75 5.35 5.36 -18.65
N LYS A 76 5.44 5.93 -17.44
CA LYS A 76 5.32 7.38 -17.19
C LYS A 76 6.66 8.08 -17.09
N ASP A 77 7.72 7.35 -16.79
CA ASP A 77 9.07 7.88 -16.61
C ASP A 77 9.81 7.89 -17.96
N PRO A 78 10.07 9.05 -18.54
CA PRO A 78 10.73 9.15 -19.85
C PRO A 78 12.16 8.61 -19.83
N ASP A 79 12.79 8.59 -18.67
CA ASP A 79 14.18 8.12 -18.51
C ASP A 79 14.29 6.64 -18.13
N PHE A 80 13.17 5.95 -17.96
CA PHE A 80 13.17 4.58 -17.44
C PHE A 80 13.99 3.64 -18.31
N GLN A 81 13.78 3.65 -19.62
CA GLN A 81 14.49 2.77 -20.55
C GLN A 81 15.99 3.06 -20.66
N ARG A 82 16.42 4.30 -20.44
CA ARG A 82 17.86 4.65 -20.37
C ARG A 82 18.52 4.00 -19.14
N ARG A 83 17.81 3.93 -17.99
CA ARG A 83 18.34 3.36 -16.75
C ARG A 83 18.16 1.84 -16.68
N TYR A 84 17.06 1.32 -17.24
CA TYR A 84 16.67 -0.08 -17.17
C TYR A 84 16.22 -0.59 -18.55
N PRO A 85 17.14 -0.75 -19.52
CA PRO A 85 16.79 -1.14 -20.88
C PRO A 85 16.12 -2.51 -20.92
N GLY A 86 15.02 -2.63 -21.69
CA GLY A 86 14.25 -3.86 -21.84
C GLY A 86 13.51 -4.32 -20.59
N ARG A 87 13.23 -3.41 -19.65
CA ARG A 87 12.50 -3.70 -18.40
C ARG A 87 11.32 -2.76 -18.23
N SER A 88 10.33 -3.21 -17.46
CA SER A 88 9.19 -2.40 -17.04
C SER A 88 8.75 -2.77 -15.63
N THR A 89 7.96 -1.88 -15.01
CA THR A 89 7.42 -2.08 -13.67
C THR A 89 5.93 -1.79 -13.61
N ILE A 90 5.24 -2.56 -12.78
CA ILE A 90 3.86 -2.34 -12.38
C ILE A 90 3.83 -2.29 -10.85
N GLU A 91 3.00 -1.43 -10.31
CA GLU A 91 2.69 -1.38 -8.88
C GLU A 91 1.19 -1.59 -8.71
N ILE A 92 0.82 -2.53 -7.83
CA ILE A 92 -0.57 -2.79 -7.47
C ILE A 92 -0.75 -2.44 -6.00
N VAL A 93 -1.84 -1.76 -5.68
CA VAL A 93 -2.24 -1.47 -4.29
C VAL A 93 -3.68 -1.94 -4.10
N SER A 94 -3.93 -2.60 -2.99
CA SER A 94 -5.28 -3.01 -2.59
C SER A 94 -5.52 -2.71 -1.10
N GLY A 95 -6.77 -2.50 -0.76
CA GLY A 95 -7.19 -2.19 0.60
C GLY A 95 -8.66 -1.73 0.64
N PRO A 96 -9.11 -1.26 1.80
CA PRO A 96 -8.37 -1.16 3.07
C PRO A 96 -8.10 -2.52 3.71
N CYS A 97 -7.01 -2.63 4.47
CA CYS A 97 -6.79 -3.77 5.35
C CYS A 97 -6.49 -3.29 6.78
N ASP A 98 -6.83 -4.10 7.76
CA ASP A 98 -6.62 -3.78 9.16
C ASP A 98 -5.31 -4.40 9.64
N TYR A 99 -4.48 -3.63 10.34
CA TYR A 99 -3.21 -4.09 10.91
C TYR A 99 -3.38 -5.32 11.83
N GLU A 100 -4.52 -5.41 12.52
CA GLU A 100 -4.82 -6.51 13.44
C GLU A 100 -4.79 -7.88 12.77
N GLN A 101 -5.13 -7.97 11.47
CA GLN A 101 -5.03 -9.21 10.69
C GLN A 101 -3.59 -9.71 10.53
N TYR A 102 -2.60 -8.83 10.74
CA TYR A 102 -1.17 -9.11 10.61
C TYR A 102 -0.45 -9.16 11.96
N ARG A 103 -1.12 -8.82 13.06
CA ARG A 103 -0.53 -8.66 14.40
C ARG A 103 0.24 -9.88 14.88
N GLN A 104 -0.23 -11.08 14.58
CA GLN A 104 0.42 -12.33 14.99
C GLN A 104 1.85 -12.50 14.48
N TRP A 105 2.24 -11.76 13.45
CA TRP A 105 3.60 -11.76 12.89
C TRP A 105 4.40 -10.49 13.20
N ALA A 106 3.83 -9.55 13.94
CA ALA A 106 4.43 -8.23 14.16
C ALA A 106 5.77 -8.29 14.90
N ASP A 107 5.87 -9.18 15.90
CA ASP A 107 7.07 -9.36 16.72
C ASP A 107 8.14 -10.22 16.05
N LYS A 108 7.82 -10.84 14.91
CA LYS A 108 8.78 -11.67 14.17
C LYS A 108 9.70 -10.79 13.32
N THR A 109 10.96 -11.21 13.21
CA THR A 109 11.98 -10.51 12.41
C THR A 109 11.56 -10.44 10.94
N TRP A 110 11.78 -9.29 10.31
CA TRP A 110 11.59 -9.12 8.86
C TRP A 110 12.36 -10.19 8.06
N GLY A 111 11.70 -10.76 7.05
CA GLY A 111 12.24 -11.86 6.24
C GLY A 111 12.27 -13.22 6.95
N LYS A 112 11.76 -13.34 8.19
CA LYS A 112 11.72 -14.59 8.99
C LYS A 112 10.38 -14.74 9.73
N ARG A 113 9.27 -14.38 9.07
CA ARG A 113 7.94 -14.42 9.71
C ARG A 113 7.28 -15.80 9.68
N GLY A 114 7.83 -16.74 8.91
CA GLY A 114 7.34 -18.13 8.84
C GLY A 114 6.50 -18.41 7.60
N ASP A 115 6.29 -19.71 7.34
CA ASP A 115 5.66 -20.19 6.11
C ASP A 115 4.19 -19.77 6.00
N ASP A 116 3.50 -19.64 7.12
CA ASP A 116 2.13 -19.16 7.21
C ASP A 116 1.98 -17.70 6.73
N TYR A 117 2.97 -16.85 7.03
CA TYR A 117 3.01 -15.48 6.54
C TYR A 117 3.35 -15.41 5.04
N GLU A 118 4.26 -16.25 4.57
CA GLU A 118 4.58 -16.33 3.15
C GLU A 118 3.41 -16.89 2.32
N ALA A 119 2.66 -17.85 2.87
CA ALA A 119 1.43 -18.36 2.27
C ALA A 119 0.35 -17.27 2.14
N LEU A 120 0.17 -16.42 3.16
CA LEU A 120 -0.71 -15.25 3.10
C LEU A 120 -0.26 -14.27 1.99
N LYS A 121 1.03 -13.99 1.89
CA LYS A 121 1.55 -13.11 0.82
C LYS A 121 1.32 -13.72 -0.57
N GLN A 122 1.44 -15.04 -0.70
CA GLN A 122 1.18 -15.72 -1.96
C GLN A 122 -0.29 -15.63 -2.36
N ASP A 123 -1.23 -15.86 -1.44
CA ASP A 123 -2.67 -15.68 -1.70
C ASP A 123 -3.00 -14.25 -2.15
N LEU A 124 -2.46 -13.25 -1.44
CA LEU A 124 -2.63 -11.84 -1.83
C LEU A 124 -2.05 -11.56 -3.22
N SER A 125 -0.88 -12.13 -3.54
CA SER A 125 -0.25 -12.03 -4.86
C SER A 125 -1.17 -12.59 -5.94
N ASP A 126 -1.67 -13.82 -5.75
CA ASP A 126 -2.51 -14.50 -6.73
C ASP A 126 -3.81 -13.73 -7.00
N ARG A 127 -4.43 -13.20 -5.96
CA ARG A 127 -5.65 -12.39 -6.06
C ARG A 127 -5.43 -11.05 -6.79
N MET A 128 -4.33 -10.37 -6.51
CA MET A 128 -3.95 -9.12 -7.20
C MET A 128 -3.59 -9.37 -8.66
N LEU A 129 -2.84 -10.45 -8.95
CA LEU A 129 -2.51 -10.83 -10.32
C LEU A 129 -3.74 -11.27 -11.12
N ALA A 130 -4.68 -11.98 -10.51
CA ALA A 130 -5.94 -12.33 -11.17
C ALA A 130 -6.72 -11.08 -11.60
N ALA A 131 -6.73 -10.03 -10.76
CA ALA A 131 -7.36 -8.75 -11.11
C ALA A 131 -6.62 -8.05 -12.27
N LEU A 132 -5.28 -8.06 -12.26
CA LEU A 132 -4.46 -7.51 -13.34
C LEU A 132 -4.70 -8.25 -14.66
N TYR A 133 -4.62 -9.59 -14.65
CA TYR A 133 -4.74 -10.40 -15.88
C TYR A 133 -6.15 -10.36 -16.47
N LYS A 134 -7.18 -10.14 -15.67
CA LYS A 134 -8.53 -9.89 -16.18
C LYS A 134 -8.60 -8.65 -17.07
N GLN A 135 -7.81 -7.61 -16.78
CA GLN A 135 -7.75 -6.37 -17.56
C GLN A 135 -6.68 -6.44 -18.65
N MET A 136 -5.59 -7.14 -18.40
CA MET A 136 -4.40 -7.19 -19.26
C MET A 136 -3.90 -8.64 -19.40
N PRO A 137 -4.67 -9.52 -20.08
CA PRO A 137 -4.34 -10.95 -20.17
C PRO A 137 -3.02 -11.24 -20.90
N HIS A 138 -2.57 -10.33 -21.75
CA HIS A 138 -1.31 -10.46 -22.49
C HIS A 138 -0.06 -10.33 -21.60
N LEU A 139 -0.21 -9.94 -20.33
CA LEU A 139 0.89 -9.87 -19.34
C LEU A 139 1.12 -11.20 -18.61
N GLU A 140 0.22 -12.17 -18.75
CA GLU A 140 0.40 -13.49 -18.16
C GLU A 140 1.68 -14.15 -18.69
N GLY A 141 2.50 -14.66 -17.78
CA GLY A 141 3.80 -15.24 -18.09
C GLY A 141 4.93 -14.22 -18.42
N LYS A 142 4.69 -12.91 -18.31
CA LYS A 142 5.70 -11.85 -18.55
C LYS A 142 6.37 -11.35 -17.28
N ILE A 143 5.90 -11.76 -16.11
CA ILE A 143 6.47 -11.34 -14.82
C ILE A 143 7.82 -12.04 -14.62
N ASP A 144 8.84 -11.24 -14.33
CA ASP A 144 10.21 -11.68 -14.03
C ASP A 144 10.49 -11.68 -12.51
N TYR A 145 9.87 -10.73 -11.81
CA TYR A 145 9.97 -10.57 -10.37
C TYR A 145 8.66 -10.01 -9.79
N SER A 146 8.28 -10.48 -8.62
CA SER A 146 7.20 -9.85 -7.85
C SER A 146 7.43 -9.97 -6.36
N GLU A 147 6.98 -8.97 -5.61
CA GLU A 147 7.01 -8.95 -4.16
C GLU A 147 5.77 -8.29 -3.59
N VAL A 148 5.19 -8.91 -2.55
CA VAL A 148 4.05 -8.36 -1.82
C VAL A 148 4.53 -7.66 -0.55
N SER A 149 4.11 -6.41 -0.38
CA SER A 149 4.23 -5.60 0.81
C SER A 149 2.93 -5.64 1.62
N THR A 150 3.05 -5.82 2.92
CA THR A 150 1.93 -5.82 3.87
C THR A 150 2.05 -4.64 4.84
N PRO A 151 1.07 -4.39 5.71
CA PRO A 151 1.22 -3.41 6.79
C PRO A 151 2.48 -3.59 7.65
N LEU A 152 2.95 -4.84 7.81
CA LEU A 152 4.21 -5.10 8.53
C LEU A 152 5.47 -4.68 7.74
N SER A 153 5.41 -4.64 6.42
CA SER A 153 6.49 -4.08 5.60
C SER A 153 6.54 -2.56 5.76
N THR A 154 5.39 -1.90 5.71
CA THR A 154 5.25 -0.46 5.96
C THR A 154 5.74 -0.08 7.36
N SER A 155 5.34 -0.86 8.38
CA SER A 155 5.84 -0.66 9.75
C SER A 155 7.37 -0.80 9.84
N HIS A 156 7.94 -1.79 9.17
CA HIS A 156 9.38 -2.04 9.20
C HIS A 156 10.19 -0.93 8.50
N PHE A 157 9.80 -0.56 7.28
CA PHE A 157 10.57 0.36 6.44
C PHE A 157 10.24 1.84 6.68
N CYS A 158 8.95 2.16 6.87
CA CYS A 158 8.49 3.54 7.03
C CYS A 158 8.32 3.96 8.49
N ARG A 159 8.47 3.00 9.45
CA ARG A 159 8.32 3.25 10.89
C ARG A 159 6.92 3.71 11.31
N TYR A 160 5.92 3.46 10.51
CA TYR A 160 4.53 3.61 10.93
C TYR A 160 4.14 2.46 11.85
N GLU A 161 3.76 2.77 13.09
CA GLU A 161 3.54 1.79 14.17
C GLU A 161 2.53 0.68 13.81
N HIS A 162 1.51 1.03 13.03
CA HIS A 162 0.46 0.11 12.56
C HIS A 162 0.40 0.02 11.03
N GLY A 163 1.50 0.31 10.34
CA GLY A 163 1.56 0.25 8.88
C GLY A 163 0.56 1.15 8.15
N GLN A 164 0.16 2.28 8.78
CA GLN A 164 -0.83 3.20 8.23
C GLN A 164 -0.35 3.78 6.89
N ALA A 165 -1.28 3.93 5.93
CA ALA A 165 -0.95 4.49 4.62
C ALA A 165 -0.63 6.00 4.68
N TYR A 166 -1.35 6.75 5.55
CA TYR A 166 -1.29 8.22 5.60
C TYR A 166 -1.16 8.78 7.02
N GLY A 167 -0.75 7.96 8.00
CA GLY A 167 -0.63 8.37 9.39
C GLY A 167 -2.01 8.50 10.08
N LEU A 168 -2.48 9.71 10.32
CA LEU A 168 -3.82 9.96 10.90
C LEU A 168 -4.91 9.92 9.83
N ALA A 169 -6.09 9.39 10.18
CA ALA A 169 -7.24 9.35 9.31
C ALA A 169 -7.72 10.75 8.92
N HIS A 170 -8.27 10.90 7.72
CA HIS A 170 -8.79 12.17 7.21
C HIS A 170 -10.24 12.39 7.72
N THR A 171 -10.38 12.48 9.05
CA THR A 171 -11.64 12.74 9.72
C THR A 171 -11.83 14.24 9.97
N LYS A 172 -13.07 14.65 10.26
CA LYS A 172 -13.39 16.01 10.70
C LYS A 172 -12.54 16.41 11.92
N ASP A 173 -12.46 15.52 12.90
CA ASP A 173 -11.72 15.77 14.14
C ASP A 173 -10.23 16.07 13.88
N ARG A 174 -9.60 15.40 12.89
CA ARG A 174 -8.23 15.71 12.47
C ARG A 174 -8.12 17.13 11.93
N PHE A 175 -9.02 17.53 11.05
CA PHE A 175 -8.97 18.84 10.40
C PHE A 175 -9.28 20.01 11.33
N GLU A 176 -9.94 19.76 12.45
CA GLU A 176 -10.18 20.73 13.50
C GLU A 176 -8.99 20.96 14.45
N GLN A 177 -7.88 20.20 14.27
CA GLN A 177 -6.71 20.30 15.14
C GLN A 177 -5.76 21.42 14.73
N ASP A 178 -5.82 22.55 15.41
CA ASP A 178 -4.91 23.70 15.14
C ASP A 178 -3.42 23.37 15.34
N TRP A 179 -3.09 22.40 16.18
CA TRP A 179 -1.71 21.99 16.43
C TRP A 179 -1.10 21.12 15.32
N LEU A 180 -1.91 20.59 14.38
CA LEU A 180 -1.47 19.81 13.21
C LEU A 180 -1.09 20.68 12.00
N LYS A 181 -0.95 22.00 12.19
CA LYS A 181 -0.42 22.89 11.14
C LYS A 181 1.07 22.59 10.89
N PRO A 182 1.57 22.84 9.67
CA PRO A 182 2.99 22.63 9.37
C PRO A 182 3.93 23.33 10.34
N ALA A 183 3.66 24.58 10.69
CA ALA A 183 4.46 25.33 11.67
C ALA A 183 4.16 24.85 13.10
N THR A 184 5.18 24.36 13.79
CA THR A 184 5.06 23.98 15.20
C THR A 184 5.32 25.16 16.14
N LYS A 185 5.04 24.96 17.43
CA LYS A 185 5.40 25.95 18.47
C LYS A 185 6.90 26.05 18.73
N LEU A 186 7.73 25.19 18.17
CA LEU A 186 9.18 25.23 18.28
C LEU A 186 9.75 25.93 17.02
N PRO A 187 10.48 27.05 17.18
CA PRO A 187 11.07 27.74 16.04
C PRO A 187 11.98 26.81 15.21
N GLY A 188 11.80 26.85 13.88
CA GLY A 188 12.59 26.05 12.94
C GLY A 188 12.17 24.58 12.82
N LEU A 189 11.15 24.13 13.53
CA LEU A 189 10.59 22.77 13.41
C LEU A 189 9.23 22.81 12.74
N TYR A 190 9.09 22.02 11.68
CA TYR A 190 7.86 21.89 10.90
C TYR A 190 7.42 20.42 10.85
N LEU A 191 6.11 20.20 10.74
CA LEU A 191 5.50 18.88 10.47
C LEU A 191 5.13 18.82 8.98
N THR A 192 5.33 17.65 8.38
CA THR A 192 4.97 17.36 6.97
C THR A 192 4.06 16.13 6.90
#